data_94680dd3c35b3fac525d328e9c841468
#
_entry.id   94680dd3c35b3fac525d328e9c841468
#
_cell.length_a   1.000
_cell.length_b   1.000
_cell.length_c   1.000
_cell.angle_alpha   90.00
_cell.angle_beta   90.00
_cell.angle_gamma   90.00
#
_symmetry.space_group_name_H-M   'P 1'
#
loop_
_entity.id
_entity.type
_entity.pdbx_description
1 polymer ?
#
loop_
_entity_poly.entity_id
_entity_poly.type
_entity_poly.pdbx_seq_one_letter_code
_entity_poly.pdbx_strand_id
1 'polypeptide(L)'
;MKKVILASASPRRKELLERIGLKFEVEPGNYAEDMRSRLSPDELARAISLEKAKAVAGRHKNAIVIAADTFMVFRGKILGKPNTQAEARKMIMMLKGKSHSVITGFTIL
;
A
#
# COMPACT_ATOMS: atom_id res chain seq x y z
N MET A 1 -20.18 2.78 18.17
CA MET A 1 -19.28 2.06 17.24
C MET A 1 -18.15 2.98 16.80
N LYS A 2 -16.94 2.41 16.73
CA LYS A 2 -15.81 3.17 16.22
C LYS A 2 -15.91 3.31 14.69
N LYS A 3 -15.58 4.49 14.22
CA LYS A 3 -15.47 4.77 12.80
C LYS A 3 -14.31 3.97 12.20
N VAL A 4 -14.48 3.46 10.99
CA VAL A 4 -13.42 2.77 10.26
C VAL A 4 -12.96 3.66 9.11
N ILE A 5 -11.65 3.84 8.99
CA ILE A 5 -11.05 4.68 7.95
C ILE A 5 -10.04 3.85 7.16
N LEU A 6 -10.19 3.87 5.84
CA LEU A 6 -9.21 3.28 4.95
C LEU A 6 -8.20 4.36 4.52
N ALA A 7 -6.97 4.25 5.02
CA ALA A 7 -5.89 5.17 4.70
C ALA A 7 -5.17 4.73 3.42
N SER A 8 -5.89 4.76 2.31
CA SER A 8 -5.36 4.30 1.03
C SER A 8 -6.04 5.02 -0.13
N ALA A 9 -5.29 5.31 -1.18
CA ALA A 9 -5.82 5.85 -2.42
C ALA A 9 -6.16 4.75 -3.43
N SER A 10 -5.96 3.48 -3.08
CA SER A 10 -6.17 2.35 -4.00
C SER A 10 -7.65 2.04 -4.21
N PRO A 11 -8.19 2.15 -5.43
CA PRO A 11 -9.57 1.77 -5.72
C PRO A 11 -9.84 0.28 -5.47
N ARG A 12 -8.85 -0.57 -5.70
CA ARG A 12 -8.97 -2.01 -5.50
C ARG A 12 -9.17 -2.35 -4.02
N ARG A 13 -8.44 -1.71 -3.12
CA ARG A 13 -8.60 -1.92 -1.68
C ARG A 13 -9.95 -1.45 -1.18
N LYS A 14 -10.41 -0.31 -1.69
CA LYS A 14 -11.75 0.20 -1.41
C LYS A 14 -12.81 -0.82 -1.82
N GLU A 15 -12.70 -1.35 -3.02
CA GLU A 15 -13.63 -2.34 -3.55
C GLU A 15 -13.65 -3.62 -2.71
N LEU A 16 -12.47 -4.10 -2.27
CA LEU A 16 -12.39 -5.29 -1.44
C LEU A 16 -13.11 -5.11 -0.11
N LEU A 17 -12.95 -3.98 0.54
CA LEU A 17 -13.62 -3.69 1.81
C LEU A 17 -15.13 -3.55 1.62
N GLU A 18 -15.56 -2.97 0.52
CA GLU A 18 -16.99 -2.87 0.18
C GLU A 18 -17.63 -4.25 0.00
N ARG A 19 -16.90 -5.18 -0.62
CA ARG A 19 -17.38 -6.55 -0.86
C ARG A 19 -17.64 -7.33 0.42
N ILE A 20 -16.87 -7.08 1.47
CA ILE A 20 -17.09 -7.75 2.75
C ILE A 20 -18.14 -7.07 3.62
N GLY A 21 -18.80 -6.04 3.09
CA GLY A 21 -19.89 -5.35 3.78
C GLY A 21 -19.45 -4.37 4.86
N LEU A 22 -18.18 -3.99 4.89
CA LEU A 22 -17.65 -3.07 5.88
C LEU A 22 -18.02 -1.63 5.51
N LYS A 23 -18.53 -0.89 6.49
CA LYS A 23 -18.77 0.54 6.32
C LYS A 23 -17.53 1.30 6.74
N PHE A 24 -17.01 2.15 5.87
CA PHE A 24 -15.76 2.87 6.12
C PHE A 24 -15.72 4.17 5.33
N GLU A 25 -14.83 5.05 5.75
CA GLU A 25 -14.49 6.26 5.01
C GLU A 25 -13.10 6.11 4.41
N VAL A 26 -12.82 6.81 3.33
CA VAL A 26 -11.51 6.79 2.67
C VAL A 26 -10.79 8.11 2.97
N GLU A 27 -9.58 8.02 3.50
CA GLU A 27 -8.73 9.18 3.73
C GLU A 27 -7.28 8.78 3.43
N PRO A 28 -6.77 9.08 2.22
CA PRO A 28 -5.38 8.76 1.88
C PRO A 28 -4.41 9.50 2.79
N GLY A 29 -3.42 8.80 3.30
CA GLY A 29 -2.36 9.41 4.10
C GLY A 29 -1.37 10.14 3.21
N ASN A 30 -0.96 11.34 3.61
CA ASN A 30 0.07 12.11 2.92
C ASN A 30 1.45 11.73 3.48
N TYR A 31 1.92 10.56 3.15
CA TYR A 31 3.21 10.07 3.60
C TYR A 31 4.14 9.88 2.41
N ALA A 32 5.30 10.54 2.46
CA ALA A 32 6.33 10.37 1.43
C ALA A 32 7.06 9.05 1.69
N GLU A 33 6.92 8.10 0.77
CA GLU A 33 7.52 6.78 0.91
C GLU A 33 9.05 6.85 0.71
N ASP A 34 9.80 6.37 1.71
CA ASP A 34 11.25 6.24 1.59
C ASP A 34 11.59 4.85 1.09
N MET A 35 11.79 4.73 -0.20
CA MET A 35 12.11 3.47 -0.87
C MET A 35 13.60 3.12 -0.79
N ARG A 36 14.41 3.97 -0.16
CA ARG A 36 15.86 3.75 -0.04
C ARG A 36 16.24 3.10 1.29
N SER A 37 15.25 2.71 2.08
CA SER A 37 15.48 2.03 3.34
C SER A 37 16.24 0.71 3.12
N ARG A 38 17.07 0.32 4.10
CA ARG A 38 17.79 -0.96 4.08
C ARG A 38 16.92 -2.13 4.51
N LEU A 39 15.67 -1.89 4.80
CA LEU A 39 14.74 -2.96 5.18
C LEU A 39 14.50 -3.90 4.01
N SER A 40 14.23 -5.16 4.31
CA SER A 40 13.77 -6.09 3.28
C SER A 40 12.42 -5.62 2.71
N PRO A 41 12.01 -6.09 1.50
CA PRO A 41 10.74 -5.65 0.92
C PRO A 41 9.53 -5.86 1.83
N ASP A 42 9.44 -7.00 2.52
CA ASP A 42 8.32 -7.26 3.44
C ASP A 42 8.38 -6.37 4.68
N GLU A 43 9.56 -6.12 5.25
CA GLU A 43 9.71 -5.20 6.37
C GLU A 43 9.36 -3.77 5.95
N LEU A 44 9.79 -3.37 4.75
CA LEU A 44 9.49 -2.04 4.22
C LEU A 44 7.98 -1.86 3.98
N ALA A 45 7.31 -2.87 3.43
CA ALA A 45 5.86 -2.80 3.21
C ALA A 45 5.11 -2.61 4.53
N ARG A 46 5.51 -3.33 5.59
CA ARG A 46 4.92 -3.17 6.91
C ARG A 46 5.20 -1.79 7.49
N ALA A 47 6.45 -1.32 7.38
CA ALA A 47 6.85 -0.02 7.91
C ALA A 47 6.09 1.11 7.25
N ILE A 48 5.97 1.09 5.92
CA ILE A 48 5.25 2.13 5.18
C ILE A 48 3.76 2.09 5.50
N SER A 49 3.14 0.90 5.58
CA SER A 49 1.73 0.79 5.93
C SER A 49 1.47 1.34 7.33
N LEU A 50 2.36 1.08 8.27
CA LEU A 50 2.25 1.61 9.63
C LEU A 50 2.33 3.14 9.65
N GLU A 51 3.27 3.73 8.91
CA GLU A 51 3.41 5.18 8.86
C GLU A 51 2.21 5.84 8.20
N LYS A 52 1.66 5.23 7.14
CA LYS A 52 0.42 5.71 6.52
C LYS A 52 -0.75 5.67 7.51
N ALA A 53 -0.87 4.59 8.27
CA ALA A 53 -1.92 4.47 9.27
C ALA A 53 -1.76 5.49 10.39
N LYS A 54 -0.54 5.70 10.87
CA LYS A 54 -0.26 6.69 11.91
C LYS A 54 -0.59 8.11 11.47
N ALA A 55 -0.27 8.45 10.23
CA ALA A 55 -0.54 9.78 9.69
C ALA A 55 -2.03 10.11 9.72
N VAL A 56 -2.88 9.12 9.43
CA VAL A 56 -4.34 9.30 9.48
C VAL A 56 -4.86 9.19 10.90
N ALA A 57 -4.37 8.23 11.69
CA ALA A 57 -4.83 7.99 13.05
C ALA A 57 -4.61 9.22 13.96
N GLY A 58 -3.58 10.00 13.71
CA GLY A 58 -3.31 11.22 14.47
C GLY A 58 -4.42 12.27 14.34
N ARG A 59 -5.23 12.20 13.30
CA ARG A 59 -6.35 13.11 13.05
C ARG A 59 -7.70 12.57 13.52
N HIS A 60 -7.76 11.29 13.92
CA HIS A 60 -9.01 10.62 14.27
C HIS A 60 -8.82 9.75 15.51
N LYS A 61 -9.09 10.32 16.70
CA LYS A 61 -8.79 9.66 17.98
C LYS A 61 -9.59 8.40 18.27
N ASN A 62 -10.81 8.32 17.78
CA ASN A 62 -11.72 7.19 18.07
C ASN A 62 -12.07 6.40 16.80
N ALA A 63 -11.09 6.16 15.96
CA ALA A 63 -11.30 5.43 14.72
C ALA A 63 -10.38 4.23 14.63
N ILE A 64 -10.80 3.23 13.88
CA ILE A 64 -9.96 2.12 13.47
C ILE A 64 -9.41 2.49 12.09
N VAL A 65 -8.11 2.54 11.95
CA VAL A 65 -7.46 2.92 10.69
C VAL A 65 -6.85 1.70 10.06
N ILE A 66 -7.17 1.47 8.79
CA ILE A 66 -6.62 0.36 7.99
C ILE A 66 -5.76 0.97 6.90
N ALA A 67 -4.51 0.56 6.82
CA ALA A 67 -3.59 0.98 5.78
C ALA A 67 -2.88 -0.23 5.21
N ALA A 68 -2.43 -0.12 3.97
CA ALA A 68 -1.67 -1.18 3.33
C ALA A 68 -0.73 -0.60 2.29
N ASP A 69 0.31 -1.34 1.98
CA ASP A 69 1.22 -1.00 0.90
C ASP A 69 1.64 -2.27 0.15
N THR A 70 1.78 -2.16 -1.16
CA THR A 70 2.08 -3.30 -2.02
C THR A 70 3.25 -2.96 -2.93
N PHE A 71 4.24 -3.86 -2.96
CA PHE A 71 5.40 -3.73 -3.84
C PHE A 71 5.50 -4.94 -4.75
N MET A 72 5.98 -4.70 -5.96
CA MET A 72 6.41 -5.76 -6.86
C MET A 72 7.92 -5.91 -6.69
N VAL A 73 8.39 -7.14 -6.51
CA VAL A 73 9.81 -7.44 -6.30
C VAL A 73 10.32 -8.33 -7.43
N PHE A 74 11.40 -7.90 -8.07
CA PHE A 74 12.04 -8.64 -9.14
C PHE A 74 13.54 -8.70 -8.88
N ARG A 75 14.07 -9.91 -8.79
CA ARG A 75 15.51 -10.17 -8.50
C ARG A 75 15.98 -9.43 -7.24
N GLY A 76 15.16 -9.44 -6.19
CA GLY A 76 15.48 -8.81 -4.92
C GLY A 76 15.34 -7.29 -4.89
N LYS A 77 14.93 -6.68 -6.00
CA LYS A 77 14.74 -5.23 -6.08
C LYS A 77 13.26 -4.88 -6.12
N ILE A 78 12.90 -3.83 -5.38
CA ILE A 78 11.54 -3.29 -5.40
C ILE A 78 11.35 -2.48 -6.66
N LEU A 79 10.27 -2.76 -7.40
CA LEU A 79 9.89 -1.98 -8.57
C LEU A 79 8.86 -0.92 -8.17
N GLY A 80 9.14 0.33 -8.50
CA GLY A 80 8.21 1.43 -8.26
C GLY A 80 7.01 1.36 -9.20
N LYS A 81 5.97 2.10 -8.87
CA LYS A 81 4.79 2.19 -9.73
C LYS A 81 5.14 2.94 -11.02
N PRO A 82 4.70 2.44 -12.20
CA PRO A 82 4.93 3.19 -13.43
C PRO A 82 4.10 4.48 -13.44
N ASN A 83 4.72 5.57 -13.88
CA ASN A 83 4.06 6.88 -13.96
C ASN A 83 3.50 7.17 -15.35
N THR A 84 3.90 6.40 -16.36
CA THR A 84 3.47 6.57 -17.75
C THR A 84 3.17 5.21 -18.35
N GLN A 85 2.43 5.22 -19.48
CA GLN A 85 2.17 3.99 -20.23
C GLN A 85 3.47 3.38 -20.77
N ALA A 86 4.43 4.20 -21.16
CA ALA A 86 5.73 3.73 -21.63
C ALA A 86 6.48 2.98 -20.54
N GLU A 87 6.48 3.51 -19.31
CA GLU A 87 7.10 2.85 -18.15
C GLU A 87 6.40 1.54 -17.81
N ALA A 88 5.07 1.52 -17.86
CA ALA A 88 4.28 0.32 -17.59
C ALA A 88 4.58 -0.77 -18.60
N ARG A 89 4.65 -0.42 -19.88
CA ARG A 89 4.98 -1.35 -20.97
C ARG A 89 6.40 -1.91 -20.80
N LYS A 90 7.35 -1.06 -20.47
CA LYS A 90 8.74 -1.47 -20.22
C LYS A 90 8.84 -2.44 -19.07
N MET A 91 8.10 -2.19 -17.99
CA MET A 91 8.04 -3.06 -16.82
C MET A 91 7.46 -4.44 -17.18
N ILE A 92 6.37 -4.47 -17.95
CA ILE A 92 5.75 -5.72 -18.40
C ILE A 92 6.74 -6.52 -19.26
N MET A 93 7.44 -5.86 -20.17
CA MET A 93 8.42 -6.52 -21.02
C MET A 93 9.58 -7.10 -20.22
N MET A 94 10.02 -6.39 -19.18
CA MET A 94 11.10 -6.85 -18.30
C MET A 94 10.69 -8.08 -17.50
N LEU A 95 9.42 -8.17 -17.08
CA LEU A 95 8.91 -9.27 -16.25
C LEU A 95 8.40 -10.46 -17.05
N LYS A 96 8.20 -10.30 -18.35
CA LYS A 96 7.64 -11.34 -19.21
C LYS A 96 8.50 -12.61 -19.17
N GLY A 97 7.85 -13.75 -18.86
CA GLY A 97 8.52 -15.05 -18.79
C GLY A 97 9.46 -15.24 -17.62
N LYS A 98 9.45 -14.30 -16.66
CA LYS A 98 10.32 -14.36 -15.48
C LYS A 98 9.49 -14.36 -14.20
N SER A 99 10.05 -14.98 -13.15
CA SER A 99 9.40 -14.99 -11.83
C SER A 99 9.57 -13.67 -11.12
N HIS A 100 8.52 -13.21 -10.47
CA HIS A 100 8.55 -12.03 -9.62
C HIS A 100 7.62 -12.26 -8.42
N SER A 101 7.77 -11.42 -7.40
CA SER A 101 6.95 -11.48 -6.19
C SER A 101 6.16 -10.20 -6.01
N VAL A 102 4.97 -10.33 -5.44
CA VAL A 102 4.16 -9.19 -5.00
C VAL A 102 4.05 -9.29 -3.48
N ILE A 103 4.47 -8.25 -2.78
CA ILE A 103 4.47 -8.23 -1.32
C ILE A 103 3.54 -7.13 -0.85
N THR A 104 2.61 -7.48 0.05
CA THR A 104 1.69 -6.52 0.66
C THR A 104 1.85 -6.54 2.17
N GLY A 105 2.11 -5.37 2.76
CA GLY A 105 2.05 -5.17 4.19
C GLY A 105 0.78 -4.40 4.52
N PHE A 106 0.16 -4.70 5.67
CA PHE A 106 -0.99 -3.94 6.11
C PHE A 106 -0.92 -3.67 7.61
N THR A 107 -1.62 -2.63 8.04
CA THR A 107 -1.65 -2.18 9.43
C THR A 107 -3.07 -1.85 9.82
N ILE A 108 -3.48 -2.29 11.01
CA ILE A 108 -4.75 -1.92 11.62
C ILE A 108 -4.43 -1.26 12.96
N LEU A 109 -4.80 -0.02 13.11
CA LEU A 109 -4.58 0.75 14.33
C LEU A 109 -5.89 1.07 15.06
#